data_260ad2e0489aec4f47338d965b50a6f6
#
_entry.id   260ad2e0489aec4f47338d965b50a6f6
#
_cell.length_a   1.000
_cell.length_b   1.000
_cell.length_c   1.000
_cell.angle_alpha   90.00
_cell.angle_beta   90.00
_cell.angle_gamma   90.00
#
_symmetry.space_group_name_H-M   'P 1'
#
loop_
_entity.id
_entity.type
_entity.pdbx_description
1 polymer ?
#
loop_
_entity_poly.entity_id
_entity_poly.type
_entity_poly.pdbx_seq_one_letter_code
_entity_poly.pdbx_strand_id
1 'polypeptide(L)'
;MDIISGRSEVILMNIGEAVRLRILDLCRERDLTINKLSNMSGVTQSTVNNIVSGRNRSATISTIKKLCDGLGITIQEFFEHDLFYHLEQEVE
;
A
#
# COMPACT_ATOMS: atom_id res chain seq x y z
N MET A 1 -6.50 -23.90 17.17
CA MET A 1 -6.32 -23.77 17.26
C MET A 1 -6.19 -23.59 17.43
N ASP A 2 -6.39 -23.43 17.12
CA ASP A 2 -6.16 -23.19 17.16
C ASP A 2 -6.00 -22.94 17.16
N ILE A 3 -6.14 -22.71 17.10
CA ILE A 3 -5.83 -22.44 17.10
C ILE A 3 -5.70 -22.27 17.37
N ILE A 4 -5.85 -22.19 17.42
CA ILE A 4 -5.60 -21.97 17.67
C ILE A 4 -5.53 -21.80 18.19
N SER A 5 -5.50 -21.80 18.61
CA SER A 5 -5.32 -21.47 18.96
C SER A 5 -4.97 -21.09 19.09
N GLY A 6 -4.73 -21.04 19.61
CA GLY A 6 -4.40 -20.52 19.61
C GLY A 6 -4.26 -19.87 18.98
N ARG A 7 -4.36 -19.92 19.10
CA ARG A 7 -4.30 -19.54 18.24
C ARG A 7 -3.96 -18.32 17.80
N SER A 8 -3.21 -18.09 17.59
CA SER A 8 -3.11 -16.81 17.03
C SER A 8 -3.73 -16.82 15.64
N GLU A 9 -4.38 -15.77 15.32
CA GLU A 9 -5.09 -15.67 14.07
C GLU A 9 -4.28 -14.92 13.05
N VAL A 10 -4.32 -15.42 11.84
CA VAL A 10 -3.73 -14.72 10.71
C VAL A 10 -4.86 -13.96 10.04
N ILE A 11 -4.72 -12.63 10.03
CA ILE A 11 -5.70 -11.79 9.36
C ILE A 11 -5.22 -11.58 7.93
N LEU A 12 -5.98 -12.10 6.99
CA LEU A 12 -5.68 -11.93 5.58
C LEU A 12 -6.30 -10.64 5.08
N MET A 13 -5.56 -9.91 4.25
CA MET A 13 -6.11 -8.72 3.64
C MET A 13 -5.87 -8.79 2.14
N ASN A 14 -6.68 -8.09 1.37
CA ASN A 14 -6.49 -8.09 -0.07
C ASN A 14 -5.33 -7.17 -0.44
N ILE A 15 -4.83 -7.36 -1.66
CA ILE A 15 -3.64 -6.62 -2.11
C ILE A 15 -3.92 -5.13 -2.16
N GLY A 16 -5.13 -4.72 -2.52
CA GLY A 16 -5.46 -3.30 -2.57
C GLY A 16 -5.35 -2.63 -1.21
N GLU A 17 -5.85 -3.31 -0.18
CA GLU A 17 -5.77 -2.79 1.19
C GLU A 17 -4.32 -2.72 1.65
N ALA A 18 -3.53 -3.74 1.33
CA ALA A 18 -2.13 -3.77 1.71
C ALA A 18 -1.37 -2.62 1.06
N VAL A 19 -1.65 -2.34 -0.21
CA VAL A 19 -1.03 -1.22 -0.92
C VAL A 19 -1.41 0.11 -0.26
N ARG A 20 -2.68 0.28 0.07
CA ARG A 20 -3.15 1.47 0.73
C ARG A 20 -2.40 1.72 2.04
N LEU A 21 -2.31 0.69 2.87
CA LEU A 21 -1.64 0.81 4.16
C LEU A 21 -0.14 1.05 3.99
N ARG A 22 0.47 0.44 2.97
CA ARG A 22 1.89 0.66 2.71
C ARG A 22 2.17 2.11 2.36
N ILE A 23 1.32 2.70 1.52
CA ILE A 23 1.48 4.10 1.14
C ILE A 23 1.36 5.00 2.36
N LEU A 24 0.33 4.76 3.20
CA LEU A 24 0.15 5.56 4.40
C LEU A 24 1.33 5.39 5.36
N ASP A 25 1.85 4.19 5.48
CA ASP A 25 2.99 3.91 6.34
C ASP A 25 4.24 4.65 5.86
N LEU A 26 4.50 4.63 4.57
CA LEU A 26 5.64 5.34 4.00
C LEU A 26 5.52 6.85 4.21
N CYS A 27 4.32 7.38 4.06
CA CYS A 27 4.10 8.82 4.32
C CYS A 27 4.36 9.13 5.78
N ARG A 28 3.89 8.29 6.69
CA ARG A 28 4.11 8.52 8.12
C ARG A 28 5.58 8.46 8.46
N GLU A 29 6.29 7.45 7.95
CA GLU A 29 7.72 7.29 8.23
C GLU A 29 8.52 8.50 7.77
N ARG A 30 8.10 9.14 6.70
CA ARG A 30 8.85 10.23 6.07
C ARG A 30 8.23 11.58 6.35
N ASP A 31 7.20 11.61 7.17
CA ASP A 31 6.53 12.86 7.54
C ASP A 31 6.04 13.61 6.31
N LEU A 32 5.37 12.89 5.43
CA LEU A 32 4.84 13.44 4.19
C LEU A 32 3.33 13.51 4.23
N THR A 33 2.79 14.58 3.67
CA THR A 33 1.36 14.67 3.41
C THR A 33 1.06 14.03 2.06
N ILE A 34 -0.21 13.75 1.82
CA ILE A 34 -0.63 13.22 0.51
C ILE A 34 -0.30 14.22 -0.59
N ASN A 35 -0.51 15.51 -0.32
CA ASN A 35 -0.19 16.55 -1.30
C ASN A 35 1.29 16.53 -1.65
N LYS A 36 2.14 16.41 -0.65
CA LYS A 36 3.58 16.38 -0.88
C LYS A 36 3.98 15.15 -1.69
N LEU A 37 3.42 14.00 -1.34
CA LEU A 37 3.70 12.76 -2.07
C LEU A 37 3.27 12.89 -3.53
N SER A 38 2.09 13.48 -3.77
CA SER A 38 1.60 13.70 -5.12
C SER A 38 2.58 14.53 -5.92
N ASN A 39 3.03 15.65 -5.34
CA ASN A 39 3.96 16.52 -6.02
C ASN A 39 5.28 15.84 -6.33
N MET A 40 5.81 15.09 -5.38
CA MET A 40 7.08 14.41 -5.56
C MET A 40 7.01 13.31 -6.62
N SER A 41 5.84 12.74 -6.80
CA SER A 41 5.67 11.56 -7.64
C SER A 41 5.10 11.87 -9.03
N GLY A 42 4.63 13.08 -9.23
CA GLY A 42 3.98 13.41 -10.49
C GLY A 42 2.64 12.71 -10.68
N VAL A 43 2.01 12.30 -9.58
CA VAL A 43 0.69 11.68 -9.59
C VAL A 43 -0.28 12.69 -9.02
N THR A 44 -1.47 12.80 -9.62
CA THR A 44 -2.41 13.81 -9.14
C THR A 44 -2.86 13.47 -7.71
N GLN A 45 -3.17 14.50 -6.95
CA GLN A 45 -3.62 14.33 -5.58
C GLN A 45 -4.92 13.52 -5.53
N SER A 46 -5.77 13.73 -6.52
CA SER A 46 -7.03 12.98 -6.64
C SER A 46 -6.76 11.47 -6.74
N THR A 47 -5.78 11.09 -7.56
CA THR A 47 -5.44 9.67 -7.73
C THR A 47 -4.93 9.08 -6.42
N VAL A 48 -4.01 9.79 -5.74
CA VAL A 48 -3.46 9.28 -4.48
C VAL A 48 -4.56 9.20 -3.42
N ASN A 49 -5.41 10.24 -3.33
CA ASN A 49 -6.52 10.23 -2.37
C ASN A 49 -7.46 9.06 -2.61
N ASN A 50 -7.74 8.74 -3.86
CA ASN A 50 -8.64 7.62 -4.15
C ASN A 50 -8.05 6.29 -3.68
N ILE A 51 -6.74 6.14 -3.81
CA ILE A 51 -6.08 4.93 -3.34
C ILE A 51 -6.10 4.86 -1.81
N VAL A 52 -5.67 5.92 -1.14
CA VAL A 52 -5.53 5.87 0.31
C VAL A 52 -6.85 5.95 1.05
N SER A 53 -7.92 6.40 0.39
CA SER A 53 -9.26 6.40 0.98
C SER A 53 -9.96 5.05 0.81
N GLY A 54 -9.38 4.16 0.02
CA GLY A 54 -9.98 2.87 -0.24
C GLY A 54 -11.00 2.87 -1.36
N ARG A 55 -11.22 4.02 -2.02
CA ARG A 55 -12.16 4.07 -3.13
C ARG A 55 -11.64 3.36 -4.35
N ASN A 56 -10.34 3.41 -4.58
CA ASN A 56 -9.71 2.71 -5.68
C ASN A 56 -8.91 1.55 -5.14
N ARG A 57 -9.40 0.33 -5.39
CA ARG A 57 -8.75 -0.87 -4.89
C ARG A 57 -7.73 -1.43 -5.87
N SER A 58 -7.59 -0.80 -7.02
CA SER A 58 -6.75 -1.32 -8.10
C SER A 58 -5.80 -0.25 -8.58
N ALA A 59 -4.84 0.13 -7.76
CA ALA A 59 -3.80 1.04 -8.21
C ALA A 59 -3.03 0.34 -9.33
N THR A 60 -2.72 1.07 -10.40
CA THR A 60 -1.95 0.47 -11.48
C THR A 60 -0.49 0.34 -11.07
N ILE A 61 0.19 -0.60 -11.69
CA ILE A 61 1.62 -0.79 -11.47
C ILE A 61 2.37 0.49 -11.82
N SER A 62 1.94 1.17 -12.88
CA SER A 62 2.57 2.44 -13.27
C SER A 62 2.45 3.49 -12.20
N THR A 63 1.29 3.60 -11.58
CA THR A 63 1.09 4.56 -10.49
C THR A 63 2.01 4.22 -9.31
N ILE A 64 2.07 2.95 -8.94
CA ILE A 64 2.93 2.52 -7.84
C ILE A 64 4.39 2.84 -8.17
N LYS A 65 4.81 2.59 -9.41
CA LYS A 65 6.18 2.91 -9.80
C LYS A 65 6.47 4.40 -9.64
N LYS A 66 5.52 5.25 -10.05
CA LYS A 66 5.70 6.71 -9.90
C LYS A 66 5.83 7.09 -8.43
N LEU A 67 5.02 6.49 -7.56
CA LEU A 67 5.12 6.77 -6.13
C LEU A 67 6.48 6.33 -5.59
N CYS A 68 6.94 5.16 -6.00
CA CYS A 68 8.25 4.67 -5.59
C CYS A 68 9.37 5.60 -6.04
N ASP A 69 9.30 6.07 -7.28
CA ASP A 69 10.30 6.99 -7.80
C ASP A 69 10.31 8.27 -7.00
N GLY A 70 9.14 8.80 -6.68
CA GLY A 70 9.04 10.00 -5.87
C GLY A 70 9.58 9.81 -4.47
N LEU A 71 9.44 8.62 -3.92
CA LEU A 71 9.93 8.30 -2.59
C LEU A 71 11.40 7.86 -2.57
N GLY A 72 11.98 7.62 -3.75
CA GLY A 72 13.36 7.18 -3.84
C GLY A 72 13.54 5.73 -3.43
N ILE A 73 12.54 4.90 -3.63
CA ILE A 73 12.64 3.47 -3.33
C ILE A 73 12.35 2.66 -4.58
N THR A 74 12.73 1.40 -4.56
CA THR A 74 12.45 0.49 -5.66
C THR A 74 11.08 -0.14 -5.48
N ILE A 75 10.54 -0.71 -6.55
CA ILE A 75 9.32 -1.51 -6.47
C ILE A 75 9.50 -2.64 -5.47
N GLN A 76 10.67 -3.28 -5.49
CA GLN A 76 10.96 -4.36 -4.57
C GLN A 76 10.88 -3.89 -3.12
N GLU A 77 11.48 -2.74 -2.82
CA GLU A 77 11.44 -2.19 -1.47
C GLU A 77 10.03 -1.85 -1.03
N PHE A 78 9.22 -1.38 -1.98
CA PHE A 78 7.83 -1.05 -1.67
C PHE A 78 7.09 -2.29 -1.16
N PHE A 79 7.27 -3.42 -1.83
CA PHE A 79 6.54 -4.65 -1.51
C PHE A 79 7.22 -5.53 -0.47
N GLU A 80 8.40 -5.17 -0.04
CA GLU A 80 9.12 -5.92 0.97
C GLU A 80 8.67 -5.44 2.35
N HIS A 81 7.53 -5.95 2.79
CA HIS A 81 6.90 -5.52 4.03
C HIS A 81 5.95 -6.62 4.50
N ASP A 82 5.76 -6.71 5.80
CA ASP A 82 4.88 -7.72 6.39
C ASP A 82 3.47 -7.67 5.84
N LEU A 83 3.02 -6.48 5.43
CA LEU A 83 1.67 -6.31 4.86
C LEU A 83 1.41 -7.24 3.68
N PHE A 84 2.44 -7.65 2.97
CA PHE A 84 2.29 -8.43 1.75
C PHE A 84 2.56 -9.92 1.92
N TYR A 85 2.81 -10.37 3.14
CA TYR A 85 3.16 -11.77 3.37
C TYR A 85 1.96 -12.69 3.49
N HIS A 86 0.80 -12.13 3.87
CA HIS A 86 -0.40 -12.94 4.11
C HIS A 86 -1.58 -12.31 3.42
N LEU A 87 -1.57 -12.40 2.11
CA LEU A 87 -2.63 -11.79 1.29
C LEU A 87 -3.67 -12.82 0.92
N GLU A 88 -4.92 -12.34 0.84
CA GLU A 88 -5.99 -13.16 0.28
C GLU A 88 -5.70 -13.46 -1.18
N GLN A 89 -6.22 -14.60 -1.62
CA GLN A 89 -6.20 -14.89 -3.03
C GLN A 89 -7.10 -13.89 -3.75
N GLU A 90 -6.62 -13.35 -4.85
CA GLU A 90 -7.39 -12.38 -5.61
C GLU A 90 -8.40 -13.13 -6.46
N VAL A 91 -9.68 -12.93 -6.19
CA VAL A 91 -10.75 -13.53 -6.98
C VAL A 91 -11.70 -12.45 -7.41
N GLU A 92 -12.41 -12.69 -8.52
CA GLU A 92 -13.25 -11.71 -9.13
C GLU A 92 -14.42 -11.28 -8.36
#